data_f5895ba422a08568a1e25d74833dfbb6
#
_entry.id   f5895ba422a08568a1e25d74833dfbb6
#
_cell.length_a   1.000
_cell.length_b   1.000
_cell.length_c   1.000
_cell.angle_alpha   90.00
_cell.angle_beta   90.00
_cell.angle_gamma   90.00
#
_symmetry.space_group_name_H-M   'P 1'
#
loop_
_entity.id
_entity.type
_entity.pdbx_description
1 polymer ?
#
loop_
_entity_poly.entity_id
_entity_poly.type
_entity_poly.pdbx_seq_one_letter_code
_entity_poly.pdbx_strand_id
1 'polypeptide(L)'
;AVLFKYTIHWPWFVACILLCMAGAWLYLRYTPPVYNISASVIIKDNDKNSKASSGMADLEDLGFYSSINNFDNEVEILQSRTLIKKVVEELDLYISYAAKSSFHDIELYKSSPVKVWITPEEAQKLPAPAYINLTLQPGNKLNVKITIGEQEYSKQFDKLPALLTTPSGTFSFTPADSTIAKSEQKIMATVSSPRSVAGSYRGALSIEPTSKSTTIAQISVKS
;
A
#
# COMPACT_ATOMS: atom_id res chain seq x y z
N ALA A 1 -18.96 41.04 -41.41
CA ALA A 1 -17.67 40.69 -42.04
C ALA A 1 -16.72 39.91 -41.12
N VAL A 2 -16.71 40.16 -39.78
CA VAL A 2 -15.77 39.52 -38.84
C VAL A 2 -16.10 38.07 -38.58
N LEU A 3 -17.38 37.69 -38.45
CA LEU A 3 -17.82 36.32 -38.19
C LEU A 3 -17.48 35.35 -39.35
N PHE A 4 -17.50 35.82 -40.59
CA PHE A 4 -17.19 35.03 -41.77
C PHE A 4 -15.71 34.63 -41.85
N LYS A 5 -14.83 35.42 -41.25
CA LYS A 5 -13.38 35.12 -41.19
C LYS A 5 -13.09 33.99 -40.19
N TYR A 6 -13.89 33.82 -39.14
CA TYR A 6 -13.77 32.73 -38.19
C TYR A 6 -14.35 31.41 -38.70
N THR A 7 -15.42 31.46 -39.52
CA THR A 7 -16.01 30.23 -40.09
C THR A 7 -15.10 29.57 -41.13
N ILE A 8 -14.25 30.33 -41.80
CA ILE A 8 -13.28 29.78 -42.76
C ILE A 8 -12.15 28.96 -42.07
N HIS A 9 -11.86 29.29 -40.80
CA HIS A 9 -10.84 28.59 -40.02
C HIS A 9 -11.42 27.51 -39.07
N TRP A 10 -12.72 27.17 -39.25
CA TRP A 10 -13.39 26.13 -38.46
C TRP A 10 -12.62 24.79 -38.39
N PRO A 11 -12.00 24.29 -39.47
CA PRO A 11 -11.25 23.02 -39.39
C PRO A 11 -10.04 23.09 -38.43
N TRP A 12 -9.44 24.26 -38.23
CA TRP A 12 -8.37 24.43 -37.25
C TRP A 12 -8.86 24.27 -35.79
N PHE A 13 -10.07 24.76 -35.50
CA PHE A 13 -10.67 24.55 -34.18
C PHE A 13 -10.96 23.08 -33.91
N VAL A 14 -11.50 22.37 -34.91
CA VAL A 14 -11.74 20.94 -34.82
C VAL A 14 -10.44 20.16 -34.63
N ALA A 15 -9.40 20.52 -35.37
CA ALA A 15 -8.08 19.90 -35.24
C ALA A 15 -7.48 20.11 -33.82
N CYS A 16 -7.56 21.33 -33.27
CA CYS A 16 -7.11 21.60 -31.90
C CYS A 16 -7.90 20.81 -30.85
N ILE A 17 -9.24 20.73 -30.99
CA ILE A 17 -10.08 19.96 -30.07
C ILE A 17 -9.71 18.47 -30.12
N LEU A 18 -9.55 17.91 -31.32
CA LEU A 18 -9.15 16.51 -31.48
C LEU A 18 -7.76 16.24 -30.88
N LEU A 19 -6.82 17.16 -31.05
CA LEU A 19 -5.47 17.04 -30.51
C LEU A 19 -5.48 17.13 -28.99
N CYS A 20 -6.26 18.04 -28.40
CA CYS A 20 -6.42 18.12 -26.95
C CYS A 20 -7.12 16.87 -26.38
N MET A 21 -8.16 16.36 -27.09
CA MET A 21 -8.87 15.15 -26.66
C MET A 21 -7.95 13.91 -26.74
N ALA A 22 -7.15 13.80 -27.82
CA ALA A 22 -6.15 12.75 -27.93
C ALA A 22 -5.08 12.83 -26.83
N GLY A 23 -4.61 14.05 -26.53
CA GLY A 23 -3.66 14.29 -25.42
C GLY A 23 -4.25 13.93 -24.05
N ALA A 24 -5.49 14.33 -23.78
CA ALA A 24 -6.19 13.99 -22.55
C ALA A 24 -6.42 12.47 -22.42
N TRP A 25 -6.83 11.82 -23.52
CA TRP A 25 -7.00 10.36 -23.52
C TRP A 25 -5.68 9.63 -23.27
N LEU A 26 -4.59 10.09 -23.89
CA LEU A 26 -3.26 9.54 -23.68
C LEU A 26 -2.81 9.74 -22.23
N TYR A 27 -3.01 10.93 -21.67
CA TYR A 27 -2.70 11.23 -20.27
C TYR A 27 -3.44 10.31 -19.30
N LEU A 28 -4.76 10.17 -19.46
CA LEU A 28 -5.59 9.29 -18.62
C LEU A 28 -5.19 7.80 -18.77
N ARG A 29 -4.71 7.41 -19.93
CA ARG A 29 -4.27 6.03 -20.19
C ARG A 29 -2.97 5.69 -19.46
N TYR A 30 -2.08 6.68 -19.26
CA TYR A 30 -0.78 6.46 -18.60
C TYR A 30 -0.77 6.81 -17.12
N THR A 31 -1.73 7.58 -16.63
CA THR A 31 -1.78 7.98 -15.23
C THR A 31 -2.46 6.90 -14.39
N PRO A 32 -1.76 6.29 -13.40
CA PRO A 32 -2.40 5.34 -12.50
C PRO A 32 -3.41 6.06 -11.59
N PRO A 33 -4.55 5.42 -11.24
CA PRO A 33 -5.51 5.98 -10.30
C PRO A 33 -4.90 6.05 -8.90
N VAL A 34 -5.03 7.20 -8.25
CA VAL A 34 -4.63 7.40 -6.85
C VAL A 34 -5.86 7.21 -5.97
N TYR A 35 -5.77 6.31 -5.01
CA TYR A 35 -6.85 6.05 -4.07
C TYR A 35 -6.59 6.75 -2.73
N ASN A 36 -7.62 7.38 -2.18
CA ASN A 36 -7.62 7.89 -0.82
C ASN A 36 -8.63 7.10 -0.01
N ILE A 37 -8.14 6.37 0.98
CA ILE A 37 -8.97 5.53 1.84
C ILE A 37 -8.99 6.18 3.21
N SER A 38 -10.19 6.35 3.78
CA SER A 38 -10.38 6.89 5.13
C SER A 38 -11.20 5.95 6.00
N ALA A 39 -10.84 5.89 7.28
CA ALA A 39 -11.56 5.18 8.31
C ALA A 39 -11.69 6.08 9.54
N SER A 40 -12.78 5.94 10.29
CA SER A 40 -13.00 6.67 11.54
C SER A 40 -12.85 5.74 12.73
N VAL A 41 -12.07 6.18 13.73
CA VAL A 41 -11.85 5.45 14.98
C VAL A 41 -12.25 6.32 16.14
N ILE A 42 -13.00 5.76 17.09
CA ILE A 42 -13.37 6.43 18.33
C ILE A 42 -12.26 6.19 19.35
N ILE A 43 -11.63 7.26 19.79
CA ILE A 43 -10.66 7.22 20.89
C ILE A 43 -11.44 7.30 22.20
N LYS A 44 -11.40 6.23 22.98
CA LYS A 44 -12.10 6.18 24.25
C LYS A 44 -11.23 6.78 25.35
N ASP A 45 -11.64 7.91 25.89
CA ASP A 45 -11.03 8.47 27.10
C ASP A 45 -11.24 7.48 28.26
N ASN A 46 -10.15 6.94 28.77
CA ASN A 46 -10.17 6.15 30.00
C ASN A 46 -10.07 7.08 31.22
N ASP A 47 -11.17 7.75 31.54
CA ASP A 47 -11.33 8.59 32.74
C ASP A 47 -11.21 7.83 34.11
N LYS A 48 -10.44 6.73 34.14
CA LYS A 48 -10.27 5.94 35.35
C LYS A 48 -9.28 6.53 36.37
N ASN A 49 -8.66 7.68 36.09
CA ASN A 49 -7.67 8.27 37.00
C ASN A 49 -8.10 9.59 37.66
N SER A 50 -9.33 10.03 37.50
CA SER A 50 -9.85 11.22 38.21
C SER A 50 -10.47 10.91 39.60
N LYS A 51 -9.95 9.90 40.32
CA LYS A 51 -10.24 9.71 41.75
C LYS A 51 -9.04 10.16 42.58
N ALA A 52 -8.72 11.44 42.50
CA ALA A 52 -7.87 12.04 43.52
C ALA A 52 -8.26 13.51 43.72
N SER A 53 -8.76 13.75 44.91
CA SER A 53 -8.98 15.04 45.55
C SER A 53 -10.28 15.81 45.26
N SER A 54 -11.27 15.51 46.10
CA SER A 54 -12.30 16.44 46.52
C SER A 54 -11.65 17.75 47.01
N GLY A 55 -11.66 18.79 46.18
CA GLY A 55 -11.22 20.09 46.67
C GLY A 55 -11.04 21.18 45.62
N MET A 56 -11.33 20.93 44.36
CA MET A 56 -11.10 21.94 43.29
C MET A 56 -12.28 21.96 42.31
N ALA A 57 -13.43 22.46 42.80
CA ALA A 57 -14.61 22.67 41.97
C ALA A 57 -14.47 23.80 40.90
N ASP A 58 -13.32 24.51 40.87
CA ASP A 58 -13.10 25.63 40.00
C ASP A 58 -12.20 25.31 38.76
N LEU A 59 -11.89 24.04 38.53
CA LEU A 59 -11.07 23.61 37.38
C LEU A 59 -11.85 22.81 36.32
N GLU A 60 -13.16 22.89 36.30
CA GLU A 60 -14.01 22.30 35.25
C GLU A 60 -13.72 22.88 33.85
N ASP A 61 -13.17 24.07 33.82
CA ASP A 61 -12.68 24.72 32.56
C ASP A 61 -11.39 24.08 32.04
N LEU A 62 -10.66 23.30 32.83
CA LEU A 62 -9.45 22.57 32.41
C LEU A 62 -9.74 21.19 31.81
N GLY A 63 -10.94 20.69 31.90
CA GLY A 63 -11.34 19.41 31.31
C GLY A 63 -11.16 19.35 29.80
N PHE A 64 -11.32 20.46 29.11
CA PHE A 64 -11.06 20.57 27.69
C PHE A 64 -9.59 20.37 27.34
N TYR A 65 -8.68 20.88 28.16
CA TYR A 65 -7.24 20.69 27.94
C TYR A 65 -6.77 19.27 28.19
N SER A 66 -7.38 18.59 29.17
CA SER A 66 -7.08 17.17 29.47
C SER A 66 -7.52 16.25 28.33
N SER A 67 -8.70 16.48 27.77
CA SER A 67 -9.24 15.69 26.64
C SER A 67 -8.43 15.89 25.37
N ILE A 68 -8.00 17.11 25.06
CA ILE A 68 -7.17 17.41 23.89
C ILE A 68 -5.79 16.75 24.02
N ASN A 69 -5.15 16.86 25.19
CA ASN A 69 -3.86 16.21 25.42
C ASN A 69 -3.92 14.70 25.31
N ASN A 70 -5.03 14.06 25.75
CA ASN A 70 -5.22 12.63 25.60
C ASN A 70 -5.40 12.23 24.14
N PHE A 71 -6.14 13.01 23.34
CA PHE A 71 -6.31 12.77 21.92
C PHE A 71 -4.98 12.83 21.18
N ASP A 72 -4.18 13.88 21.41
CA ASP A 72 -2.88 14.06 20.76
C ASP A 72 -1.91 12.93 21.11
N ASN A 73 -1.90 12.48 22.37
CA ASN A 73 -1.08 11.35 22.82
C ASN A 73 -1.50 10.04 22.10
N GLU A 74 -2.79 9.76 21.97
CA GLU A 74 -3.28 8.58 21.27
C GLU A 74 -2.96 8.64 19.76
N VAL A 75 -3.05 9.82 19.14
CA VAL A 75 -2.64 10.02 17.76
C VAL A 75 -1.15 9.74 17.59
N GLU A 76 -0.30 10.19 18.52
CA GLU A 76 1.13 9.92 18.48
C GLU A 76 1.44 8.42 18.62
N ILE A 77 0.71 7.71 19.47
CA ILE A 77 0.78 6.26 19.60
C ILE A 77 0.38 5.57 18.29
N LEU A 78 -0.72 6.00 17.65
CA LEU A 78 -1.17 5.46 16.37
C LEU A 78 -0.17 5.72 15.24
N GLN A 79 0.55 6.83 15.28
CA GLN A 79 1.61 7.16 14.33
C GLN A 79 2.97 6.58 14.70
N SER A 80 3.06 5.81 15.79
CA SER A 80 4.32 5.25 16.23
C SER A 80 4.86 4.22 15.21
N ARG A 81 6.16 4.25 14.96
CA ARG A 81 6.84 3.30 14.05
C ARG A 81 6.64 1.86 14.47
N THR A 82 6.60 1.61 15.78
CA THR A 82 6.47 0.26 16.32
C THR A 82 5.09 -0.31 16.03
N LEU A 83 4.02 0.48 16.17
CA LEU A 83 2.67 0.06 15.87
C LEU A 83 2.49 -0.19 14.38
N ILE A 84 2.90 0.78 13.54
CA ILE A 84 2.79 0.65 12.08
C ILE A 84 3.60 -0.55 11.58
N LYS A 85 4.80 -0.78 12.14
CA LYS A 85 5.61 -1.96 11.79
C LYS A 85 4.88 -3.26 12.13
N LYS A 86 4.24 -3.36 13.29
CA LYS A 86 3.43 -4.54 13.67
C LYS A 86 2.28 -4.77 12.68
N VAL A 87 1.58 -3.70 12.29
CA VAL A 87 0.49 -3.79 11.30
C VAL A 87 1.03 -4.27 9.94
N VAL A 88 2.18 -3.75 9.50
CA VAL A 88 2.84 -4.17 8.26
C VAL A 88 3.21 -5.65 8.30
N GLU A 89 3.71 -6.14 9.44
CA GLU A 89 4.07 -7.55 9.64
C GLU A 89 2.83 -8.45 9.72
N GLU A 90 1.79 -8.04 10.42
CA GLU A 90 0.55 -8.82 10.62
C GLU A 90 -0.29 -8.94 9.34
N LEU A 91 -0.27 -7.91 8.50
CA LEU A 91 -1.00 -7.88 7.24
C LEU A 91 -0.16 -8.27 6.01
N ASP A 92 1.10 -8.69 6.21
CA ASP A 92 2.07 -9.04 5.15
C ASP A 92 2.25 -7.92 4.10
N LEU A 93 2.12 -6.65 4.50
CA LEU A 93 2.21 -5.50 3.58
C LEU A 93 3.63 -5.26 3.06
N TYR A 94 4.62 -5.95 3.60
CA TYR A 94 6.00 -5.92 3.12
C TYR A 94 6.21 -6.76 1.85
N ILE A 95 5.16 -7.48 1.40
CA ILE A 95 5.14 -8.24 0.14
C ILE A 95 4.08 -7.63 -0.77
N SER A 96 4.49 -7.03 -1.88
CA SER A 96 3.60 -6.50 -2.90
C SER A 96 3.62 -7.39 -4.15
N TYR A 97 2.50 -7.44 -4.86
CA TYR A 97 2.34 -8.23 -6.09
C TYR A 97 1.88 -7.34 -7.23
N ALA A 98 2.52 -7.49 -8.38
CA ALA A 98 2.13 -6.81 -9.60
C ALA A 98 2.08 -7.80 -10.77
N ALA A 99 1.06 -7.69 -11.61
CA ALA A 99 1.02 -8.35 -12.90
C ALA A 99 1.61 -7.42 -13.95
N LYS A 100 2.60 -7.91 -14.70
CA LYS A 100 3.20 -7.16 -15.79
C LYS A 100 2.20 -7.04 -16.94
N SER A 101 1.70 -5.85 -17.19
CA SER A 101 0.86 -5.53 -18.33
C SER A 101 1.67 -4.76 -19.37
N SER A 102 1.14 -4.67 -20.61
CA SER A 102 1.85 -4.01 -21.71
C SER A 102 2.09 -2.51 -21.50
N PHE A 103 1.31 -1.85 -20.66
CA PHE A 103 1.37 -0.39 -20.50
C PHE A 103 1.71 0.05 -19.07
N HIS A 104 1.29 -0.67 -18.05
CA HIS A 104 1.62 -0.40 -16.65
C HIS A 104 1.47 -1.68 -15.82
N ASP A 105 2.20 -1.76 -14.73
CA ASP A 105 2.08 -2.88 -13.80
C ASP A 105 0.78 -2.70 -12.99
N ILE A 106 -0.01 -3.76 -12.92
CA ILE A 106 -1.29 -3.78 -12.19
C ILE A 106 -1.03 -4.44 -10.85
N GLU A 107 -1.27 -3.72 -9.77
CA GLU A 107 -1.19 -4.30 -8.44
C GLU A 107 -2.27 -5.36 -8.22
N LEU A 108 -1.85 -6.55 -7.81
CA LEU A 108 -2.74 -7.69 -7.60
C LEU A 108 -3.23 -7.81 -6.16
N TYR A 109 -2.60 -7.09 -5.21
CA TYR A 109 -2.90 -7.20 -3.79
C TYR A 109 -3.03 -8.68 -3.35
N LYS A 110 -4.21 -9.07 -2.84
CA LYS A 110 -4.52 -10.44 -2.41
C LYS A 110 -4.93 -11.40 -3.54
N SER A 111 -5.08 -10.90 -4.77
CA SER A 111 -5.54 -11.69 -5.94
C SER A 111 -4.39 -12.39 -6.68
N SER A 112 -3.18 -12.37 -6.16
CA SER A 112 -2.06 -13.10 -6.76
C SER A 112 -2.33 -14.61 -6.74
N PRO A 113 -2.18 -15.33 -7.87
CA PRO A 113 -2.37 -16.77 -7.95
C PRO A 113 -1.27 -17.57 -7.22
N VAL A 114 -0.13 -16.96 -6.94
CA VAL A 114 0.94 -17.53 -6.13
C VAL A 114 1.24 -16.57 -4.99
N LYS A 115 1.19 -17.07 -3.77
CA LYS A 115 1.59 -16.33 -2.57
C LYS A 115 3.06 -16.64 -2.27
N VAL A 116 3.83 -15.59 -2.07
CA VAL A 116 5.19 -15.64 -1.56
C VAL A 116 5.12 -15.41 -0.06
N TRP A 117 5.89 -16.14 0.69
CA TRP A 117 6.02 -15.93 2.12
C TRP A 117 7.50 -16.01 2.52
N ILE A 118 7.91 -15.13 3.38
CA ILE A 118 9.21 -15.07 4.04
C ILE A 118 8.96 -14.54 5.45
N THR A 119 9.76 -14.96 6.42
CA THR A 119 9.58 -14.44 7.78
C THR A 119 9.90 -12.94 7.85
N PRO A 120 9.14 -12.15 8.65
CA PRO A 120 9.41 -10.72 8.79
C PRO A 120 10.84 -10.42 9.25
N GLU A 121 11.41 -11.32 10.04
CA GLU A 121 12.79 -11.21 10.54
C GLU A 121 13.84 -11.38 9.43
N GLU A 122 13.64 -12.34 8.52
CA GLU A 122 14.49 -12.52 7.35
C GLU A 122 14.30 -11.38 6.36
N ALA A 123 13.06 -10.96 6.10
CA ALA A 123 12.75 -9.80 5.25
C ALA A 123 13.41 -8.50 5.79
N GLN A 124 13.51 -8.35 7.12
CA GLN A 124 14.19 -7.21 7.75
C GLN A 124 15.71 -7.22 7.54
N LYS A 125 16.31 -8.40 7.35
CA LYS A 125 17.76 -8.57 7.15
C LYS A 125 18.18 -8.49 5.68
N LEU A 126 17.23 -8.41 4.75
CA LEU A 126 17.54 -8.27 3.32
C LEU A 126 18.39 -7.02 3.08
N PRO A 127 19.51 -7.13 2.34
CA PRO A 127 20.38 -5.98 2.02
C PRO A 127 19.73 -4.99 1.07
N ALA A 128 18.80 -5.46 0.26
CA ALA A 128 18.01 -4.67 -0.70
C ALA A 128 16.63 -5.31 -0.89
N PRO A 129 15.64 -4.59 -1.44
CA PRO A 129 14.37 -5.20 -1.82
C PRO A 129 14.59 -6.41 -2.75
N ALA A 130 13.90 -7.52 -2.45
CA ALA A 130 13.95 -8.71 -3.30
C ALA A 130 12.86 -8.62 -4.37
N TYR A 131 13.29 -8.58 -5.62
CA TYR A 131 12.40 -8.63 -6.79
C TYR A 131 12.26 -10.07 -7.26
N ILE A 132 11.05 -10.60 -7.22
CA ILE A 132 10.76 -12.01 -7.52
C ILE A 132 9.89 -12.06 -8.75
N ASN A 133 10.45 -12.50 -9.87
CA ASN A 133 9.71 -12.76 -11.08
C ASN A 133 9.21 -14.22 -11.05
N LEU A 134 7.90 -14.38 -11.01
CA LEU A 134 7.20 -15.65 -10.97
C LEU A 134 6.56 -15.90 -12.34
N THR A 135 6.89 -17.00 -12.97
CA THR A 135 6.21 -17.44 -14.19
C THR A 135 5.49 -18.76 -13.88
N LEU A 136 4.18 -18.66 -13.70
CA LEU A 136 3.32 -19.81 -13.46
C LEU A 136 2.90 -20.39 -14.80
N GLN A 137 3.26 -21.66 -15.05
CA GLN A 137 2.93 -22.41 -16.25
C GLN A 137 1.76 -23.37 -16.02
N PRO A 138 1.07 -23.83 -17.08
CA PRO A 138 0.04 -24.85 -16.97
C PRO A 138 0.57 -26.11 -16.26
N GLY A 139 -0.24 -26.68 -15.36
CA GLY A 139 0.15 -27.83 -14.55
C GLY A 139 0.89 -27.49 -13.26
N ASN A 140 0.78 -26.24 -12.78
CA ASN A 140 1.39 -25.73 -11.53
C ASN A 140 2.94 -25.77 -11.51
N LYS A 141 3.55 -25.76 -12.68
CA LYS A 141 4.99 -25.55 -12.78
C LYS A 141 5.29 -24.09 -12.53
N LEU A 142 6.22 -23.80 -11.63
CA LEU A 142 6.61 -22.45 -11.27
C LEU A 142 8.08 -22.22 -11.61
N ASN A 143 8.34 -21.20 -12.42
CA ASN A 143 9.68 -20.70 -12.64
C ASN A 143 9.87 -19.44 -11.79
N VAL A 144 10.86 -19.48 -10.93
CA VAL A 144 11.16 -18.40 -9.96
C VAL A 144 12.51 -17.82 -10.29
N LYS A 145 12.56 -16.50 -10.39
CA LYS A 145 13.79 -15.71 -10.53
C LYS A 145 13.77 -14.62 -9.47
N ILE A 146 14.68 -14.71 -8.50
CA ILE A 146 14.82 -13.74 -7.41
C ILE A 146 16.05 -12.89 -7.66
N THR A 147 15.91 -11.59 -7.59
CA THR A 147 17.00 -10.62 -7.66
C THR A 147 17.06 -9.84 -6.36
N ILE A 148 18.19 -9.92 -5.65
CA ILE A 148 18.45 -9.21 -4.39
C ILE A 148 19.73 -8.40 -4.57
N GLY A 149 19.59 -7.08 -4.72
CA GLY A 149 20.73 -6.23 -5.11
C GLY A 149 21.31 -6.66 -6.45
N GLU A 150 22.58 -7.08 -6.47
CA GLU A 150 23.28 -7.57 -7.68
C GLU A 150 23.23 -9.11 -7.83
N GLN A 151 22.69 -9.82 -6.84
CA GLN A 151 22.64 -11.28 -6.85
C GLN A 151 21.33 -11.78 -7.46
N GLU A 152 21.45 -12.78 -8.32
CA GLU A 152 20.33 -13.39 -9.01
C GLU A 152 20.28 -14.89 -8.71
N TYR A 153 19.09 -15.37 -8.31
CA TYR A 153 18.83 -16.78 -8.05
C TYR A 153 17.66 -17.22 -8.93
N SER A 154 17.82 -18.31 -9.68
CA SER A 154 16.74 -18.86 -10.48
C SER A 154 16.57 -20.35 -10.21
N LYS A 155 15.31 -20.77 -10.11
CA LYS A 155 14.95 -22.19 -9.92
C LYS A 155 13.59 -22.47 -10.51
N GLN A 156 13.47 -23.63 -11.12
CA GLN A 156 12.22 -24.15 -11.62
C GLN A 156 11.68 -25.23 -10.67
N PHE A 157 10.40 -25.17 -10.41
CA PHE A 157 9.67 -26.14 -9.57
C PHE A 157 8.57 -26.78 -10.39
N ASP A 158 8.46 -28.09 -10.30
CA ASP A 158 7.42 -28.86 -11.02
C ASP A 158 6.09 -28.91 -10.27
N LYS A 159 6.10 -28.60 -8.98
CA LYS A 159 4.92 -28.61 -8.12
C LYS A 159 4.99 -27.50 -7.05
N LEU A 160 3.83 -27.01 -6.65
CA LEU A 160 3.62 -26.15 -5.49
C LEU A 160 2.96 -26.97 -4.37
N PRO A 161 3.25 -26.67 -3.08
CA PRO A 161 4.13 -25.62 -2.57
C PRO A 161 5.62 -25.91 -2.77
N ALA A 162 6.44 -24.86 -2.89
CA ALA A 162 7.87 -24.95 -3.14
C ALA A 162 8.65 -24.03 -2.21
N LEU A 163 9.90 -24.39 -1.90
CA LEU A 163 10.81 -23.62 -1.07
C LEU A 163 12.09 -23.30 -1.85
N LEU A 164 12.55 -22.05 -1.76
CA LEU A 164 13.83 -21.59 -2.28
C LEU A 164 14.62 -20.93 -1.15
N THR A 165 15.67 -21.59 -0.74
CA THR A 165 16.59 -21.05 0.27
C THR A 165 17.71 -20.30 -0.43
N THR A 166 17.91 -19.05 -0.04
CA THR A 166 19.01 -18.18 -0.46
C THR A 166 19.85 -17.82 0.76
N PRO A 167 21.06 -17.31 0.60
CA PRO A 167 21.87 -16.85 1.73
C PRO A 167 21.21 -15.73 2.55
N SER A 168 20.26 -15.00 1.93
CA SER A 168 19.56 -13.87 2.56
C SER A 168 18.23 -14.24 3.20
N GLY A 169 17.72 -15.47 3.01
CA GLY A 169 16.46 -15.95 3.59
C GLY A 169 15.81 -17.06 2.80
N THR A 170 14.76 -17.66 3.37
CA THR A 170 14.01 -18.75 2.78
C THR A 170 12.66 -18.26 2.29
N PHE A 171 12.44 -18.35 0.99
CA PHE A 171 11.20 -17.98 0.33
C PHE A 171 10.32 -19.21 0.12
N SER A 172 9.08 -19.13 0.58
CA SER A 172 8.05 -20.14 0.35
C SER A 172 7.05 -19.66 -0.70
N PHE A 173 6.70 -20.54 -1.63
CA PHE A 173 5.76 -20.29 -2.71
C PHE A 173 4.58 -21.24 -2.56
N THR A 174 3.38 -20.69 -2.34
CA THR A 174 2.16 -21.47 -2.18
C THR A 174 1.13 -21.03 -3.22
N PRO A 175 0.35 -21.95 -3.79
CA PRO A 175 -0.75 -21.56 -4.66
C PRO A 175 -1.82 -20.84 -3.82
N ALA A 176 -2.37 -19.75 -4.33
CA ALA A 176 -3.42 -18.98 -3.65
C ALA A 176 -4.77 -19.73 -3.71
N ASP A 177 -5.02 -20.44 -4.81
CA ASP A 177 -6.21 -21.26 -5.04
C ASP A 177 -5.79 -22.62 -5.56
N SER A 178 -6.63 -23.65 -5.32
CA SER A 178 -6.44 -25.00 -5.85
C SER A 178 -6.63 -25.06 -7.38
N THR A 179 -6.84 -23.94 -8.03
CA THR A 179 -7.10 -23.83 -9.45
C THR A 179 -5.80 -23.96 -10.23
N ILE A 180 -5.71 -25.00 -11.04
CA ILE A 180 -4.59 -25.23 -11.97
C ILE A 180 -4.56 -24.08 -12.97
N ALA A 181 -3.44 -23.41 -13.09
CA ALA A 181 -3.25 -22.35 -14.08
C ALA A 181 -3.52 -22.89 -15.49
N LYS A 182 -4.48 -22.27 -16.18
CA LYS A 182 -4.87 -22.66 -17.55
C LYS A 182 -3.96 -22.02 -18.61
N SER A 183 -3.31 -20.92 -18.26
CA SER A 183 -2.41 -20.15 -19.13
C SER A 183 -1.17 -19.70 -18.37
N GLU A 184 -0.11 -19.40 -19.11
CA GLU A 184 1.09 -18.79 -18.53
C GLU A 184 0.75 -17.42 -17.92
N GLN A 185 1.14 -17.24 -16.66
CA GLN A 185 0.95 -15.98 -15.93
C GLN A 185 2.30 -15.48 -15.39
N LYS A 186 2.61 -14.22 -15.69
CA LYS A 186 3.83 -13.55 -15.22
C LYS A 186 3.44 -12.57 -14.10
N ILE A 187 4.00 -12.81 -12.94
CA ILE A 187 3.74 -12.04 -11.73
C ILE A 187 5.09 -11.56 -11.21
N MET A 188 5.14 -10.33 -10.79
CA MET A 188 6.27 -9.78 -10.06
C MET A 188 5.86 -9.60 -8.61
N ALA A 189 6.55 -10.26 -7.69
CA ALA A 189 6.43 -10.00 -6.27
C ALA A 189 7.64 -9.21 -5.81
N THR A 190 7.43 -8.21 -4.97
CA THR A 190 8.50 -7.43 -4.36
C THR A 190 8.43 -7.60 -2.85
N VAL A 191 9.51 -8.07 -2.26
CA VAL A 191 9.67 -8.17 -0.81
C VAL A 191 10.57 -7.06 -0.33
N SER A 192 10.03 -6.19 0.52
CA SER A 192 10.75 -5.08 1.12
C SER A 192 10.93 -5.28 2.62
N SER A 193 11.87 -4.58 3.22
CA SER A 193 12.02 -4.61 4.69
C SER A 193 10.77 -4.05 5.37
N PRO A 194 10.17 -4.76 6.36
CA PRO A 194 9.01 -4.27 7.11
C PRO A 194 9.21 -2.88 7.70
N ARG A 195 10.42 -2.57 8.12
CA ARG A 195 10.77 -1.24 8.66
C ARG A 195 10.70 -0.14 7.59
N SER A 196 11.14 -0.43 6.38
CA SER A 196 11.09 0.52 5.26
C SER A 196 9.64 0.79 4.87
N VAL A 197 8.85 -0.27 4.71
CA VAL A 197 7.43 -0.19 4.37
C VAL A 197 6.64 0.55 5.45
N ALA A 198 6.91 0.28 6.73
CA ALA A 198 6.30 1.02 7.83
C ALA A 198 6.65 2.52 7.79
N GLY A 199 7.87 2.87 7.36
CA GLY A 199 8.27 4.25 7.14
C GLY A 199 7.46 4.95 6.04
N SER A 200 7.23 4.27 4.93
CA SER A 200 6.42 4.77 3.81
C SER A 200 4.97 4.97 4.23
N TYR A 201 4.35 3.97 4.88
CA TYR A 201 2.97 4.10 5.39
C TYR A 201 2.84 5.21 6.44
N ARG A 202 3.83 5.37 7.33
CA ARG A 202 3.82 6.47 8.29
C ARG A 202 3.80 7.84 7.61
N GLY A 203 4.53 8.00 6.51
CA GLY A 203 4.56 9.24 5.73
C GLY A 203 3.26 9.50 4.95
N ALA A 204 2.54 8.45 4.57
CA ALA A 204 1.28 8.52 3.84
C ALA A 204 0.04 8.59 4.76
N LEU A 205 0.22 8.34 6.07
CA LEU A 205 -0.83 8.31 7.07
C LEU A 205 -1.10 9.72 7.59
N SER A 206 -2.35 10.19 7.45
CA SER A 206 -2.86 11.39 8.10
C SER A 206 -3.92 11.00 9.11
N ILE A 207 -3.81 11.52 10.33
CA ILE A 207 -4.78 11.30 11.41
C ILE A 207 -5.23 12.69 11.89
N GLU A 208 -6.50 12.97 11.71
CA GLU A 208 -7.08 14.27 12.04
C GLU A 208 -8.37 14.08 12.87
N PRO A 209 -8.66 14.95 13.83
CA PRO A 209 -9.94 14.92 14.52
C PRO A 209 -11.06 15.31 13.55
N THR A 210 -12.17 14.60 13.57
CA THR A 210 -13.33 14.90 12.72
C THR A 210 -13.93 16.29 13.04
N SER A 211 -13.80 16.78 14.28
CA SER A 211 -14.10 18.14 14.69
C SER A 211 -13.31 18.52 15.95
N LYS A 212 -13.22 19.82 16.23
CA LYS A 212 -12.43 20.36 17.35
C LYS A 212 -12.83 19.89 18.76
N SER A 213 -14.00 19.26 18.89
CA SER A 213 -14.56 18.82 20.18
C SER A 213 -14.94 17.35 20.21
N THR A 214 -14.44 16.54 19.27
CA THR A 214 -14.77 15.11 19.21
C THR A 214 -13.55 14.24 19.49
N THR A 215 -13.79 13.10 20.13
CA THR A 215 -12.81 12.03 20.32
C THR A 215 -12.76 11.06 19.13
N ILE A 216 -13.31 11.46 17.97
CA ILE A 216 -13.31 10.67 16.74
C ILE A 216 -12.13 11.11 15.90
N ALA A 217 -11.18 10.20 15.66
CA ALA A 217 -10.09 10.38 14.74
C ALA A 217 -10.46 9.84 13.35
N GLN A 218 -10.26 10.63 12.33
CA GLN A 218 -10.29 10.19 10.95
C GLN A 218 -8.87 9.84 10.51
N ILE A 219 -8.68 8.58 10.17
CA ILE A 219 -7.42 8.04 9.66
C ILE A 219 -7.55 7.98 8.14
N SER A 220 -6.64 8.62 7.42
CA SER A 220 -6.59 8.57 5.96
C SER A 220 -5.21 8.13 5.48
N VAL A 221 -5.21 7.30 4.42
CA VAL A 221 -4.00 6.83 3.75
C VAL A 221 -4.14 7.16 2.27
N LYS A 222 -3.15 7.85 1.74
CA LYS A 222 -3.05 8.15 0.32
C LYS A 222 -2.04 7.21 -0.33
N SER A 223 -2.53 6.41 -1.27
CA SER A 223 -1.74 5.46 -2.06
C SER A 223 -1.55 5.95 -3.49
#